data_ef17b98fe4a05193c994fa45f53788c5
#
_entry.id   ef17b98fe4a05193c994fa45f53788c5
#
_cell.length_a   1.000
_cell.length_b   1.000
_cell.length_c   1.000
_cell.angle_alpha   90.00
_cell.angle_beta   90.00
_cell.angle_gamma   90.00
#
_symmetry.space_group_name_H-M   'P 1'
#
loop_
_entity.id
_entity.type
_entity.pdbx_description
1 polymer ?
#
loop_
_entity_poly.entity_id
_entity_poly.type
_entity_poly.pdbx_seq_one_letter_code
_entity_poly.pdbx_strand_id
1 'polypeptide(L)'
;MSQRRRFLRRGFLALAALSGGAAVLGQQGGFSDQQLRAAFVLNFLRYVDWPERSFASQEAPLILGVLGGESPANLAGISGKIVKGHPVAVRSVYGIDDAKGCHALYFSDPDVRRIVTLLRGLQNLPVLTVSDAEGFIDIGGMIGLVPGDNRLQFEVNLSGLSQAQLKASSQLLRLARNVIDTRAR
;
A
#
# COMPACT_ATOMS: atom_id res chain seq x y z
N MET A 1 -82.06 -4.25 47.78
CA MET A 1 -81.90 -3.01 48.58
C MET A 1 -80.60 -2.38 48.16
N SER A 2 -80.77 -1.28 47.55
CA SER A 2 -80.12 0.04 47.65
C SER A 2 -78.65 0.09 47.20
N GLN A 3 -78.47 0.73 46.03
CA GLN A 3 -78.16 2.13 45.91
C GLN A 3 -76.71 2.43 46.33
N ARG A 4 -75.85 3.03 45.62
CA ARG A 4 -75.74 4.24 44.78
C ARG A 4 -74.32 4.37 44.35
N ARG A 5 -74.07 4.59 43.04
CA ARG A 5 -73.73 5.90 42.40
C ARG A 5 -72.35 6.51 42.70
N ARG A 6 -71.72 6.81 41.58
CA ARG A 6 -70.93 8.03 41.21
C ARG A 6 -69.43 7.94 41.47
N PHE A 7 -68.52 8.43 40.68
CA PHE A 7 -68.40 9.37 39.58
C PHE A 7 -67.00 9.20 38.97
N LEU A 8 -66.93 9.25 37.64
CA LEU A 8 -66.01 10.00 36.84
C LEU A 8 -64.71 10.51 37.47
N ARG A 9 -63.57 10.14 36.86
CA ARG A 9 -62.70 11.16 36.27
C ARG A 9 -61.70 10.57 35.30
N ARG A 10 -61.70 11.15 34.15
CA ARG A 10 -60.79 11.08 33.04
C ARG A 10 -59.35 11.22 33.51
N GLY A 11 -58.47 10.38 33.03
CA GLY A 11 -57.04 10.56 33.08
C GLY A 11 -56.48 10.00 31.80
N PHE A 12 -56.44 10.82 30.76
CA PHE A 12 -55.66 10.58 29.54
C PHE A 12 -54.19 10.66 29.93
N LEU A 13 -53.50 9.54 29.94
CA LEU A 13 -52.05 9.50 29.93
C LEU A 13 -51.59 9.03 28.55
N ALA A 14 -51.21 10.01 27.77
CA ALA A 14 -50.55 9.79 26.49
C ALA A 14 -49.16 9.14 26.73
N LEU A 15 -49.03 7.88 26.39
CA LEU A 15 -47.75 7.19 26.34
C LEU A 15 -47.05 7.60 25.05
N ALA A 16 -46.21 8.62 25.12
CA ALA A 16 -45.32 9.00 24.03
C ALA A 16 -44.30 7.90 23.88
N ALA A 17 -44.46 7.08 22.85
CA ALA A 17 -43.45 6.16 22.38
C ALA A 17 -42.28 6.97 21.79
N LEU A 18 -41.21 7.13 22.54
CA LEU A 18 -39.92 7.55 22.02
C LEU A 18 -39.34 6.37 21.21
N SER A 19 -39.70 6.32 19.95
CA SER A 19 -38.96 5.54 18.96
C SER A 19 -37.62 6.25 18.70
N GLY A 20 -36.66 5.98 19.59
CA GLY A 20 -35.24 6.32 19.34
C GLY A 20 -34.74 5.48 18.18
N GLY A 21 -34.89 6.01 16.97
CA GLY A 21 -34.21 5.48 15.81
C GLY A 21 -32.70 5.63 16.01
N ALA A 22 -32.03 4.56 16.45
CA ALA A 22 -30.61 4.46 16.35
C ALA A 22 -30.26 4.50 14.86
N ALA A 23 -29.86 5.67 14.37
CA ALA A 23 -29.20 5.79 13.08
C ALA A 23 -27.90 4.96 13.20
N VAL A 24 -27.96 3.74 12.74
CA VAL A 24 -26.76 2.96 12.41
C VAL A 24 -26.11 3.70 11.26
N LEU A 25 -25.22 4.62 11.59
CA LEU A 25 -24.26 5.16 10.66
C LEU A 25 -23.42 3.97 10.22
N GLY A 26 -23.78 3.40 9.07
CA GLY A 26 -22.98 2.41 8.38
C GLY A 26 -21.62 3.05 8.11
N GLN A 27 -20.63 2.72 8.94
CA GLN A 27 -19.25 2.90 8.59
C GLN A 27 -19.02 2.04 7.36
N GLN A 28 -19.12 2.64 6.19
CA GLN A 28 -18.52 2.10 4.98
C GLN A 28 -17.02 2.16 5.23
N GLY A 29 -16.48 1.08 5.79
CA GLY A 29 -15.07 0.89 6.03
C GLY A 29 -14.34 0.69 4.69
N GLY A 30 -14.27 1.75 3.87
CA GLY A 30 -13.35 1.80 2.76
C GLY A 30 -11.93 1.82 3.33
N PHE A 31 -11.03 1.05 2.73
CA PHE A 31 -9.60 1.16 3.05
C PHE A 31 -9.16 2.63 2.84
N SER A 32 -8.39 3.18 3.77
CA SER A 32 -7.76 4.47 3.53
C SER A 32 -6.76 4.33 2.37
N ASP A 33 -6.48 5.44 1.67
CA ASP A 33 -5.49 5.44 0.59
C ASP A 33 -4.14 4.89 1.04
N GLN A 34 -3.75 5.15 2.27
CA GLN A 34 -2.52 4.60 2.87
C GLN A 34 -2.59 3.08 3.05
N GLN A 35 -3.70 2.55 3.55
CA GLN A 35 -3.90 1.11 3.70
C GLN A 35 -3.90 0.41 2.34
N LEU A 36 -4.49 1.05 1.34
CA LEU A 36 -4.51 0.53 -0.03
C LEU A 36 -3.10 0.50 -0.63
N ARG A 37 -2.32 1.60 -0.51
CA ARG A 37 -0.92 1.63 -0.94
C ARG A 37 -0.09 0.55 -0.24
N ALA A 38 -0.21 0.44 1.08
CA ALA A 38 0.47 -0.59 1.85
C ALA A 38 0.15 -2.00 1.36
N ALA A 39 -1.13 -2.28 1.04
CA ALA A 39 -1.53 -3.57 0.49
C ALA A 39 -0.91 -3.85 -0.89
N PHE A 40 -0.85 -2.84 -1.77
CA PHE A 40 -0.18 -2.96 -3.07
C PHE A 40 1.32 -3.23 -2.90
N VAL A 41 2.02 -2.43 -2.08
CA VAL A 41 3.45 -2.63 -1.80
C VAL A 41 3.71 -4.03 -1.26
N LEU A 42 2.93 -4.50 -0.28
CA LEU A 42 3.07 -5.87 0.24
C LEU A 42 2.88 -6.93 -0.85
N ASN A 43 1.94 -6.74 -1.75
CA ASN A 43 1.74 -7.65 -2.88
C ASN A 43 2.91 -7.60 -3.87
N PHE A 44 3.48 -6.44 -4.15
CA PHE A 44 4.69 -6.36 -4.98
C PHE A 44 5.84 -7.14 -4.36
N LEU A 45 6.05 -7.02 -3.04
CA LEU A 45 7.05 -7.82 -2.34
C LEU A 45 6.79 -9.33 -2.46
N ARG A 46 5.54 -9.78 -2.52
CA ARG A 46 5.18 -11.20 -2.67
C ARG A 46 5.36 -11.74 -4.08
N TYR A 47 5.14 -10.89 -5.09
CA TYR A 47 5.10 -11.30 -6.49
C TYR A 47 6.36 -10.95 -7.29
N VAL A 48 7.35 -10.33 -6.65
CA VAL A 48 8.69 -10.15 -7.20
C VAL A 48 9.65 -11.13 -6.54
N ASP A 49 10.58 -11.69 -7.29
CA ASP A 49 11.65 -12.56 -6.81
C ASP A 49 12.97 -11.82 -6.85
N TRP A 50 13.75 -11.94 -5.77
CA TRP A 50 15.12 -11.48 -5.64
C TRP A 50 16.09 -12.61 -5.90
N PRO A 51 17.31 -12.33 -6.40
CA PRO A 51 18.40 -13.31 -6.39
C PRO A 51 18.68 -13.75 -4.93
N GLU A 52 18.99 -15.03 -4.72
CA GLU A 52 19.29 -15.57 -3.38
C GLU A 52 20.38 -14.79 -2.65
N ARG A 53 21.41 -14.33 -3.37
CA ARG A 53 22.50 -13.52 -2.83
C ARG A 53 22.06 -12.15 -2.26
N SER A 54 20.83 -11.73 -2.49
CA SER A 54 20.29 -10.48 -1.92
C SER A 54 20.07 -10.58 -0.42
N PHE A 55 19.99 -11.78 0.12
CA PHE A 55 19.76 -12.03 1.54
C PHE A 55 21.02 -12.59 2.19
N ALA A 56 21.36 -12.07 3.37
CA ALA A 56 22.52 -12.55 4.12
C ALA A 56 22.31 -13.97 4.70
N SER A 57 21.07 -14.37 4.98
CA SER A 57 20.64 -15.70 5.38
C SER A 57 19.19 -15.93 5.05
N GLN A 58 18.70 -17.16 5.20
CA GLN A 58 17.27 -17.48 5.00
C GLN A 58 16.34 -16.78 6.01
N GLU A 59 16.87 -16.39 7.17
CA GLU A 59 16.11 -15.71 8.23
C GLU A 59 16.29 -14.19 8.19
N ALA A 60 17.19 -13.68 7.32
CA ALA A 60 17.43 -12.25 7.19
C ALA A 60 16.15 -11.50 6.79
N PRO A 61 15.88 -10.31 7.36
CA PRO A 61 14.68 -9.56 7.02
C PRO A 61 14.70 -9.04 5.59
N LEU A 62 13.54 -9.00 4.93
CA LEU A 62 13.32 -8.22 3.72
C LEU A 62 13.16 -6.75 4.13
N ILE A 63 14.10 -5.90 3.75
CA ILE A 63 14.13 -4.50 4.15
C ILE A 63 13.41 -3.67 3.10
N LEU A 64 12.32 -3.01 3.52
CA LEU A 64 11.59 -1.99 2.77
C LEU A 64 12.00 -0.61 3.27
N GLY A 65 12.70 0.15 2.46
CA GLY A 65 13.02 1.55 2.72
C GLY A 65 11.91 2.48 2.26
N VAL A 66 11.67 3.54 3.03
CA VAL A 66 10.74 4.63 2.68
C VAL A 66 11.56 5.90 2.55
N LEU A 67 11.48 6.55 1.39
CA LEU A 67 12.20 7.77 1.07
C LEU A 67 11.21 8.90 0.77
N GLY A 68 11.42 10.04 1.40
CA GLY A 68 10.61 11.24 1.20
C GLY A 68 9.78 11.62 2.42
N GLY A 69 8.66 12.32 2.17
CA GLY A 69 7.82 12.87 3.24
C GLY A 69 6.90 11.86 3.93
N GLU A 70 6.76 10.66 3.39
CA GLU A 70 5.92 9.64 4.00
C GLU A 70 6.62 8.97 5.19
N SER A 71 5.90 8.83 6.28
CA SER A 71 6.43 8.14 7.45
C SER A 71 6.44 6.62 7.21
N PRO A 72 7.48 5.89 7.63
CA PRO A 72 7.43 4.43 7.69
C PRO A 72 6.21 3.89 8.45
N ALA A 73 5.65 4.69 9.38
CA ALA A 73 4.42 4.36 10.09
C ALA A 73 3.23 4.12 9.16
N ASN A 74 3.18 4.77 7.99
CA ASN A 74 2.12 4.59 7.00
C ASN A 74 2.18 3.19 6.34
N LEU A 75 3.34 2.57 6.37
CA LEU A 75 3.58 1.20 5.92
C LEU A 75 3.78 0.22 7.09
N ALA A 76 3.52 0.65 8.34
CA ALA A 76 3.72 -0.20 9.52
C ALA A 76 2.88 -1.50 9.48
N GLY A 77 1.74 -1.48 8.81
CA GLY A 77 0.92 -2.69 8.59
C GLY A 77 1.61 -3.79 7.78
N ILE A 78 2.74 -3.49 7.12
CA ILE A 78 3.58 -4.46 6.40
C ILE A 78 4.66 -5.03 7.31
N SER A 79 5.12 -4.27 8.30
CA SER A 79 6.20 -4.68 9.20
C SER A 79 5.85 -5.99 9.93
N GLY A 80 6.80 -6.90 9.98
CA GLY A 80 6.63 -8.23 10.58
C GLY A 80 5.85 -9.23 9.72
N LYS A 81 5.26 -8.84 8.58
CA LYS A 81 4.64 -9.79 7.65
C LYS A 81 5.73 -10.68 7.04
N ILE A 82 5.41 -11.95 6.87
CA ILE A 82 6.34 -12.88 6.22
C ILE A 82 6.11 -12.85 4.71
N VAL A 83 7.19 -12.61 3.98
CA VAL A 83 7.24 -12.61 2.52
C VAL A 83 8.37 -13.54 2.08
N LYS A 84 8.03 -14.62 1.37
CA LYS A 84 9.00 -15.61 0.87
C LYS A 84 9.95 -16.16 1.95
N GLY A 85 9.44 -16.32 3.19
CA GLY A 85 10.23 -16.80 4.33
C GLY A 85 10.91 -15.70 5.13
N HIS A 86 10.97 -14.46 4.63
CA HIS A 86 11.65 -13.34 5.27
C HIS A 86 10.65 -12.43 5.99
N PRO A 87 10.88 -12.04 7.26
CA PRO A 87 10.09 -11.00 7.91
C PRO A 87 10.38 -9.63 7.28
N VAL A 88 9.34 -8.86 6.97
CA VAL A 88 9.52 -7.51 6.42
C VAL A 88 9.89 -6.53 7.53
N ALA A 89 10.97 -5.78 7.33
CA ALA A 89 11.36 -4.65 8.16
C ALA A 89 11.22 -3.35 7.38
N VAL A 90 10.50 -2.37 7.94
CA VAL A 90 10.30 -1.05 7.32
C VAL A 90 11.18 -0.03 7.99
N ARG A 91 11.91 0.80 7.21
CA ARG A 91 12.77 1.86 7.74
C ARG A 91 12.76 3.11 6.88
N SER A 92 13.10 4.25 7.46
CA SER A 92 13.39 5.47 6.71
C SER A 92 14.71 5.34 5.93
N VAL A 93 14.75 6.00 4.77
CA VAL A 93 15.93 6.12 3.90
C VAL A 93 16.16 7.60 3.59
N TYR A 94 17.37 8.05 3.79
CA TYR A 94 17.73 9.47 3.63
C TYR A 94 18.65 9.73 2.42
N GLY A 95 19.31 8.69 1.92
CA GLY A 95 20.24 8.80 0.81
C GLY A 95 20.56 7.48 0.14
N ILE A 96 21.48 7.53 -0.83
CA ILE A 96 21.82 6.37 -1.68
C ILE A 96 22.45 5.22 -0.88
N ASP A 97 23.25 5.51 0.13
CA ASP A 97 23.93 4.45 0.88
C ASP A 97 22.94 3.67 1.76
N ASP A 98 21.95 4.37 2.35
CA ASP A 98 20.84 3.71 3.04
C ASP A 98 20.01 2.87 2.06
N ALA A 99 19.79 3.40 0.85
CA ALA A 99 18.99 2.76 -0.20
C ALA A 99 19.60 1.46 -0.69
N LYS A 100 20.92 1.40 -0.86
CA LYS A 100 21.65 0.19 -1.28
C LYS A 100 21.49 -0.98 -0.29
N GLY A 101 21.23 -0.68 0.98
CA GLY A 101 20.99 -1.70 2.00
C GLY A 101 19.54 -2.19 2.08
N CYS A 102 18.67 -1.79 1.15
CA CYS A 102 17.28 -2.20 1.08
C CYS A 102 17.05 -3.26 -0.02
N HIS A 103 16.01 -4.09 0.14
CA HIS A 103 15.52 -4.99 -0.89
C HIS A 103 14.45 -4.32 -1.75
N ALA A 104 13.71 -3.39 -1.16
CA ALA A 104 12.74 -2.57 -1.86
C ALA A 104 12.77 -1.14 -1.32
N LEU A 105 12.39 -0.18 -2.17
CA LEU A 105 12.25 1.24 -1.84
C LEU A 105 10.90 1.74 -2.30
N TYR A 106 10.21 2.43 -1.39
CA TYR A 106 9.04 3.21 -1.69
C TYR A 106 9.43 4.69 -1.69
N PHE A 107 9.24 5.34 -2.84
CA PHE A 107 9.51 6.76 -3.02
C PHE A 107 8.22 7.53 -2.84
N SER A 108 8.16 8.40 -1.84
CA SER A 108 7.11 9.40 -1.60
C SER A 108 7.66 10.83 -1.64
N ASP A 109 8.76 11.01 -2.36
CA ASP A 109 9.43 12.31 -2.50
C ASP A 109 8.80 13.11 -3.66
N PRO A 110 8.38 14.36 -3.45
CA PRO A 110 7.87 15.21 -4.51
C PRO A 110 8.95 15.71 -5.47
N ASP A 111 10.25 15.64 -5.09
CA ASP A 111 11.36 16.08 -5.94
C ASP A 111 11.78 14.98 -6.92
N VAL A 112 11.24 15.05 -8.14
CA VAL A 112 11.55 14.12 -9.23
C VAL A 112 13.04 14.05 -9.55
N ARG A 113 13.80 15.16 -9.39
CA ARG A 113 15.26 15.17 -9.63
C ARG A 113 16.00 14.31 -8.63
N ARG A 114 15.56 14.36 -7.38
CA ARG A 114 16.10 13.49 -6.33
C ARG A 114 15.80 12.03 -6.61
N ILE A 115 14.56 11.72 -7.01
CA ILE A 115 14.16 10.36 -7.42
C ILE A 115 15.06 9.86 -8.56
N VAL A 116 15.22 10.63 -9.64
CA VAL A 116 16.06 10.25 -10.80
C VAL A 116 17.51 9.99 -10.37
N THR A 117 18.06 10.84 -9.50
CA THR A 117 19.45 10.68 -9.00
C THR A 117 19.61 9.37 -8.24
N LEU A 118 18.64 9.04 -7.37
CA LEU A 118 18.66 7.79 -6.62
C LEU A 118 18.45 6.56 -7.52
N LEU A 119 17.52 6.62 -8.47
CA LEU A 119 17.30 5.54 -9.44
C LEU A 119 18.57 5.22 -10.22
N ARG A 120 19.32 6.24 -10.65
CA ARG A 120 20.64 6.07 -11.32
C ARG A 120 21.66 5.38 -10.41
N GLY A 121 21.71 5.77 -9.13
CA GLY A 121 22.63 5.17 -8.16
C GLY A 121 22.28 3.73 -7.78
N LEU A 122 21.05 3.30 -8.05
CA LEU A 122 20.54 1.94 -7.80
C LEU A 122 20.58 1.04 -9.04
N GLN A 123 20.98 1.54 -10.19
CA GLN A 123 21.06 0.72 -11.42
C GLN A 123 21.86 -0.56 -11.18
N ASN A 124 21.33 -1.67 -11.70
CA ASN A 124 21.90 -3.02 -11.57
C ASN A 124 21.97 -3.59 -10.14
N LEU A 125 21.47 -2.88 -9.14
CA LEU A 125 21.32 -3.43 -7.79
C LEU A 125 19.95 -4.11 -7.65
N PRO A 126 19.85 -5.22 -6.90
CA PRO A 126 18.60 -5.96 -6.73
C PRO A 126 17.66 -5.27 -5.71
N VAL A 127 17.33 -4.01 -5.98
CA VAL A 127 16.47 -3.16 -5.16
C VAL A 127 15.21 -2.83 -5.96
N LEU A 128 14.08 -3.37 -5.55
CA LEU A 128 12.78 -3.06 -6.16
C LEU A 128 12.40 -1.60 -5.86
N THR A 129 12.09 -0.82 -6.89
CA THR A 129 11.67 0.58 -6.73
C THR A 129 10.18 0.74 -7.02
N VAL A 130 9.47 1.40 -6.10
CA VAL A 130 8.02 1.64 -6.16
C VAL A 130 7.75 3.11 -5.84
N SER A 131 6.81 3.74 -6.54
CA SER A 131 6.36 5.11 -6.25
C SER A 131 4.94 5.33 -6.74
N ASP A 132 4.27 6.34 -6.18
CA ASP A 132 3.03 6.92 -6.71
C ASP A 132 3.27 8.26 -7.45
N ALA A 133 4.53 8.62 -7.69
CA ALA A 133 4.87 9.77 -8.53
C ALA A 133 4.44 9.52 -9.98
N GLU A 134 3.83 10.53 -10.60
CA GLU A 134 3.42 10.46 -12.00
C GLU A 134 4.62 10.22 -12.93
N GLY A 135 4.44 9.33 -13.90
CA GLY A 135 5.49 8.98 -14.86
C GLY A 135 6.70 8.24 -14.23
N PHE A 136 6.55 7.65 -13.05
CA PHE A 136 7.67 7.01 -12.35
C PHE A 136 8.38 5.94 -13.18
N ILE A 137 7.64 5.14 -13.94
CA ILE A 137 8.24 4.10 -14.80
C ILE A 137 9.01 4.69 -16.00
N ASP A 138 8.61 5.88 -16.48
CA ASP A 138 9.25 6.55 -17.62
C ASP A 138 10.61 7.14 -17.25
N ILE A 139 10.80 7.50 -15.99
CA ILE A 139 12.08 8.00 -15.45
C ILE A 139 13.02 6.88 -14.95
N GLY A 140 12.64 5.62 -15.17
CA GLY A 140 13.46 4.45 -14.82
C GLY A 140 13.04 3.71 -13.56
N GLY A 141 11.93 4.11 -12.93
CA GLY A 141 11.34 3.34 -11.83
C GLY A 141 10.78 2.00 -12.29
N MET A 142 10.61 1.05 -11.39
CA MET A 142 10.20 -0.32 -11.74
C MET A 142 8.69 -0.54 -11.64
N ILE A 143 8.04 -0.04 -10.58
CA ILE A 143 6.58 -0.16 -10.40
C ILE A 143 6.01 1.22 -10.02
N GLY A 144 5.14 1.75 -10.86
CA GLY A 144 4.39 2.98 -10.61
C GLY A 144 2.98 2.69 -10.15
N LEU A 145 2.56 3.24 -9.00
CA LEU A 145 1.17 3.26 -8.59
C LEU A 145 0.47 4.43 -9.30
N VAL A 146 -0.63 4.17 -9.96
CA VAL A 146 -1.35 5.18 -10.74
C VAL A 146 -2.82 5.21 -10.37
N PRO A 147 -3.45 6.39 -10.29
CA PRO A 147 -4.88 6.47 -10.10
C PRO A 147 -5.62 5.89 -11.33
N GLY A 148 -6.68 5.15 -11.08
CA GLY A 148 -7.64 4.70 -12.08
C GLY A 148 -9.03 5.24 -11.77
N ASP A 149 -10.01 4.97 -12.62
CA ASP A 149 -11.35 5.58 -12.57
C ASP A 149 -12.12 5.41 -11.26
N ASN A 150 -11.82 4.42 -10.44
CA ASN A 150 -12.36 4.26 -9.08
C ASN A 150 -11.47 3.34 -8.23
N ARG A 151 -10.23 3.13 -8.62
CA ARG A 151 -9.32 2.22 -7.93
C ARG A 151 -7.87 2.58 -8.21
N LEU A 152 -7.00 2.26 -7.28
CA LEU A 152 -5.57 2.29 -7.50
C LEU A 152 -5.19 1.19 -8.50
N GLN A 153 -4.36 1.53 -9.48
CA GLN A 153 -3.78 0.64 -10.48
C GLN A 153 -2.26 0.71 -10.39
N PHE A 154 -1.55 -0.07 -11.19
CA PHE A 154 -0.10 0.01 -11.25
C PHE A 154 0.42 -0.31 -12.65
N GLU A 155 1.60 0.17 -12.94
CA GLU A 155 2.35 -0.02 -14.16
C GLU A 155 3.71 -0.65 -13.83
N VAL A 156 4.27 -1.42 -14.74
CA VAL A 156 5.50 -2.17 -14.53
C VAL A 156 6.50 -1.88 -15.64
N ASN A 157 7.72 -1.53 -15.27
CA ASN A 157 8.89 -1.46 -16.15
C ASN A 157 9.67 -2.78 -16.06
N LEU A 158 9.40 -3.68 -17.00
CA LEU A 158 10.01 -5.01 -17.04
C LEU A 158 11.53 -4.94 -17.33
N SER A 159 11.97 -3.98 -18.13
CA SER A 159 13.39 -3.74 -18.40
C SER A 159 14.15 -3.35 -17.13
N GLY A 160 13.58 -2.45 -16.31
CA GLY A 160 14.17 -2.04 -15.05
C GLY A 160 14.29 -3.21 -14.06
N LEU A 161 13.24 -4.01 -13.91
CA LEU A 161 13.27 -5.23 -13.08
C LEU A 161 14.38 -6.18 -13.52
N SER A 162 14.45 -6.44 -14.81
CA SER A 162 15.40 -7.35 -15.40
C SER A 162 16.85 -6.89 -15.23
N GLN A 163 17.14 -5.58 -15.38
CA GLN A 163 18.46 -5.00 -15.13
C GLN A 163 18.90 -5.17 -13.68
N ALA A 164 17.97 -5.04 -12.75
CA ALA A 164 18.18 -5.28 -11.32
C ALA A 164 18.18 -6.79 -10.95
N GLN A 165 18.07 -7.68 -11.94
CA GLN A 165 17.97 -9.14 -11.74
C GLN A 165 16.76 -9.57 -10.89
N LEU A 166 15.74 -8.74 -10.86
CA LEU A 166 14.46 -9.04 -10.24
C LEU A 166 13.52 -9.71 -11.27
N LYS A 167 12.67 -10.60 -10.79
CA LYS A 167 11.69 -11.29 -11.64
C LYS A 167 10.28 -11.03 -11.14
N ALA A 168 9.46 -10.40 -11.95
CA ALA A 168 8.03 -10.29 -11.68
C ALA A 168 7.30 -11.58 -12.05
N SER A 169 6.39 -12.04 -11.20
CA SER A 169 5.55 -13.18 -11.52
C SER A 169 4.60 -12.85 -12.67
N SER A 170 4.21 -13.85 -13.45
CA SER A 170 3.22 -13.67 -14.52
C SER A 170 1.86 -13.21 -13.98
N GLN A 171 1.55 -13.52 -12.72
CA GLN A 171 0.34 -13.05 -12.07
C GLN A 171 0.37 -11.54 -11.83
N LEU A 172 1.50 -10.99 -11.37
CA LEU A 172 1.69 -9.55 -11.21
C LEU A 172 1.53 -8.84 -12.56
N LEU A 173 2.22 -9.33 -13.59
CA LEU A 173 2.18 -8.71 -14.92
C LEU A 173 0.78 -8.70 -15.55
N ARG A 174 -0.03 -9.74 -15.32
CA ARG A 174 -1.43 -9.78 -15.81
C ARG A 174 -2.35 -8.77 -15.13
N LEU A 175 -2.02 -8.35 -13.90
CA LEU A 175 -2.81 -7.37 -13.14
C LEU A 175 -2.37 -5.94 -13.39
N ALA A 176 -1.20 -5.72 -13.99
CA ALA A 176 -0.70 -4.40 -14.33
C ALA A 176 -1.58 -3.75 -15.41
N ARG A 177 -1.84 -2.44 -15.24
CA ARG A 177 -2.51 -1.62 -16.26
C ARG A 177 -1.66 -1.51 -17.52
N ASN A 178 -0.35 -1.41 -17.34
CA ASN A 178 0.63 -1.27 -18.41
C ASN A 178 1.93 -2.00 -18.04
N VAL A 179 2.55 -2.61 -19.02
CA VAL A 179 3.88 -3.24 -18.88
C VAL A 179 4.75 -2.72 -20.00
N ILE A 180 5.80 -1.97 -19.65
CA ILE A 180 6.79 -1.51 -20.64
C ILE A 180 8.02 -2.42 -20.62
N ASP A 181 8.48 -2.79 -21.83
CA ASP A 181 9.75 -3.49 -22.04
C ASP A 181 10.55 -2.75 -23.14
N THR A 182 11.48 -1.90 -22.71
CA THR A 182 12.30 -1.10 -23.63
C THR A 182 13.36 -1.92 -24.38
N ARG A 183 13.56 -3.21 -24.04
CA ARG A 183 14.47 -4.12 -24.76
C ARG A 183 13.82 -4.75 -25.99
N ALA A 184 12.52 -4.65 -26.12
CA ALA A 184 11.75 -5.22 -27.24
C ALA A 184 11.68 -4.29 -28.46
N ARG A 185 12.48 -3.21 -28.50
CA ARG A 185 12.60 -2.30 -29.64
C ARG A 185 13.94 -2.38 -30.31
#